data_29b1f68ac7bb76831bc4f07355d6af8e
#
_entry.id   29b1f68ac7bb76831bc4f07355d6af8e
#
_cell.length_a   1.000
_cell.length_b   1.000
_cell.length_c   1.000
_cell.angle_alpha   90.00
_cell.angle_beta   90.00
_cell.angle_gamma   90.00
#
_symmetry.space_group_name_H-M   'P 1'
#
loop_
_entity.id
_entity.type
_entity.pdbx_description
1 polymer ?
#
loop_
_entity_poly.entity_id
_entity_poly.type
_entity_poly.pdbx_seq_one_letter_code
_entity_poly.pdbx_strand_id
1 'polypeptide(L)' 'SNEDACGATLCLLGMSRDGDCNKYLKRYFSIVRFKHGHFSPSRTAAARGNFVAQCVGDQAGAKKANDQWGGSRNGF' A
#
# COMPACT_ATOMS: atom_id res chain seq x y z
N SER A 1 2.00 2.74 11.29
CA SER A 1 3.20 2.36 12.04
C SER A 1 4.18 1.60 11.16
N ASN A 2 5.42 1.48 11.64
CA ASN A 2 6.45 0.71 10.92
C ASN A 2 6.01 -0.76 10.71
N GLU A 3 5.39 -1.36 11.72
CA GLU A 3 4.91 -2.74 11.59
C GLU A 3 3.86 -2.88 10.48
N ASP A 4 2.87 -1.99 10.45
CA ASP A 4 1.83 -2.04 9.44
C ASP A 4 2.39 -1.78 8.05
N ALA A 5 3.31 -0.83 7.94
CA ALA A 5 3.96 -0.49 6.66
C ALA A 5 4.82 -1.65 6.15
N CYS A 6 5.60 -2.29 7.03
CA CYS A 6 6.43 -3.41 6.65
C CYS A 6 5.57 -4.65 6.34
N GLY A 7 4.51 -4.88 7.13
CA GLY A 7 3.58 -5.97 6.88
C GLY A 7 2.91 -5.82 5.52
N ALA A 8 2.40 -4.63 5.22
CA ALA A 8 1.78 -4.36 3.92
C ALA A 8 2.78 -4.57 2.78
N THR A 9 4.01 -4.10 2.93
CA THR A 9 5.06 -4.27 1.92
C THR A 9 5.28 -5.74 1.58
N LEU A 10 5.46 -6.59 2.59
CA LEU A 10 5.68 -8.01 2.38
C LEU A 10 4.47 -8.68 1.72
N CYS A 11 3.28 -8.35 2.19
CA CYS A 11 2.06 -8.95 1.66
C CYS A 11 1.77 -8.52 0.22
N LEU A 12 2.08 -7.27 -0.13
CA LEU A 12 1.93 -6.78 -1.50
C LEU A 12 2.91 -7.46 -2.43
N LEU A 13 4.18 -7.57 -2.03
CA LEU A 13 5.21 -8.20 -2.85
C LEU A 13 4.90 -9.68 -3.09
N GLY A 14 4.41 -10.37 -2.07
CA GLY A 14 4.05 -11.78 -2.17
C GLY A 14 2.66 -12.04 -2.73
N MET A 15 1.87 -10.99 -2.93
CA MET A 15 0.46 -11.09 -3.35
C MET A 15 -0.31 -12.07 -2.46
N SER A 16 -0.07 -12.01 -1.17
CA SER A 16 -0.67 -12.93 -0.19
C SER A 16 -1.71 -12.22 0.66
N ARG A 17 -2.83 -12.91 0.88
CA ARG A 17 -3.85 -12.47 1.84
C ARG A 17 -3.92 -13.39 3.07
N ASP A 18 -2.97 -14.31 3.19
CA ASP A 18 -2.95 -15.27 4.30
C ASP A 18 -2.53 -14.63 5.61
N GLY A 19 -2.99 -15.22 6.72
CA GLY A 19 -2.61 -14.79 8.05
C GLY A 19 -2.90 -13.29 8.26
N ASP A 20 -1.92 -12.57 8.79
CA ASP A 20 -2.07 -11.14 9.05
C ASP A 20 -2.09 -10.27 7.79
N CYS A 21 -1.81 -10.86 6.62
CA CYS A 21 -1.80 -10.10 5.37
C CYS A 21 -3.14 -9.44 5.08
N ASN A 22 -4.24 -10.11 5.39
CA ASN A 22 -5.56 -9.51 5.17
C ASN A 22 -5.70 -8.18 5.92
N LYS A 23 -5.23 -8.12 7.15
CA LYS A 23 -5.26 -6.90 7.97
C LYS A 23 -4.40 -5.79 7.35
N TYR A 24 -3.16 -6.13 6.98
CA TYR A 24 -2.23 -5.16 6.41
C TYR A 24 -2.70 -4.64 5.05
N LEU A 25 -3.25 -5.53 4.21
CA LEU A 25 -3.78 -5.13 2.91
C LEU A 25 -5.01 -4.26 3.02
N LYS A 26 -5.91 -4.56 3.98
CA LYS A 26 -7.06 -3.68 4.25
C LYS A 26 -6.60 -2.28 4.63
N ARG A 27 -5.57 -2.19 5.49
CA ARG A 27 -5.01 -0.90 5.88
C ARG A 27 -4.47 -0.14 4.66
N TYR A 28 -3.72 -0.82 3.80
CA TYR A 28 -3.11 -0.21 2.62
C TYR A 28 -4.17 0.23 1.61
N PHE A 29 -5.08 -0.65 1.23
CA PHE A 29 -6.08 -0.35 0.22
C PHE A 29 -7.22 0.54 0.73
N SER A 30 -7.33 0.74 2.04
CA SER A 30 -8.26 1.73 2.60
C SER A 30 -7.79 3.17 2.35
N ILE A 31 -6.51 3.35 2.02
CA ILE A 31 -5.99 4.66 1.65
C ILE A 31 -6.43 4.95 0.23
N VAL A 32 -7.40 5.85 0.09
CA VAL A 32 -7.91 6.29 -1.21
C VAL A 32 -7.99 7.80 -1.21
N ARG A 33 -7.71 8.40 -2.37
CA ARG A 33 -7.77 9.85 -2.54
C ARG A 33 -8.56 10.19 -3.78
N PHE A 34 -9.21 11.33 -3.73
CA PHE A 34 -10.11 11.79 -4.78
C PHE A 34 -9.68 13.15 -5.29
N LYS A 35 -10.06 13.44 -6.52
CA LYS A 35 -9.91 14.76 -7.11
C LYS A 35 -11.20 15.09 -7.86
N HIS A 36 -11.82 16.23 -7.52
CA HIS A 36 -13.08 16.65 -8.11
C HIS A 36 -14.17 15.55 -8.04
N GLY A 37 -14.23 14.85 -6.90
CA GLY A 37 -15.21 13.79 -6.67
C GLY A 37 -14.91 12.45 -7.31
N HIS A 38 -13.78 12.32 -8.00
CA HIS A 38 -13.39 11.08 -8.69
C HIS A 38 -12.16 10.46 -8.04
N PHE A 39 -12.11 9.14 -8.02
CA PHE A 39 -10.93 8.43 -7.55
C PHE A 39 -9.71 8.89 -8.34
N SER A 40 -8.64 9.26 -7.62
CA SER A 40 -7.38 9.71 -8.22
C SER A 40 -6.31 8.66 -8.01
N PRO A 41 -5.92 7.90 -9.04
CA PRO A 41 -4.85 6.92 -8.93
C PRO A 41 -3.52 7.54 -8.49
N SER A 42 -3.16 8.70 -9.03
CA SER A 42 -1.88 9.34 -8.71
C SER A 42 -1.83 9.85 -7.28
N ARG A 43 -2.90 10.48 -6.80
CA ARG A 43 -2.98 10.96 -5.41
C ARG A 43 -3.01 9.79 -4.43
N THR A 44 -3.71 8.72 -4.80
CA THR A 44 -3.79 7.52 -3.99
C THR A 44 -2.42 6.86 -3.89
N ALA A 45 -1.72 6.72 -5.03
CA ALA A 45 -0.37 6.14 -5.04
C ALA A 45 0.59 6.96 -4.17
N ALA A 46 0.51 8.29 -4.23
CA ALA A 46 1.34 9.15 -3.39
C ALA A 46 1.06 8.92 -1.89
N ALA A 47 -0.21 8.86 -1.50
CA ALA A 47 -0.58 8.64 -0.11
C ALA A 47 -0.18 7.25 0.38
N ARG A 48 -0.42 6.22 -0.44
CA ARG A 48 0.00 4.85 -0.12
C ARG A 48 1.52 4.73 -0.04
N GLY A 49 2.23 5.44 -0.93
CA GLY A 49 3.69 5.49 -0.91
C GLY A 49 4.22 6.06 0.40
N ASN A 50 3.61 7.13 0.89
CA ASN A 50 3.98 7.71 2.17
C ASN A 50 3.74 6.73 3.33
N PHE A 51 2.69 5.94 3.24
CA PHE A 51 2.40 4.93 4.25
C PHE A 51 3.46 3.81 4.26
N VAL A 52 3.71 3.18 3.11
CA VAL A 52 4.68 2.07 3.07
C VAL A 52 6.12 2.53 3.30
N ALA A 53 6.43 3.79 3.02
CA ALA A 53 7.74 4.37 3.30
C ALA A 53 8.07 4.41 4.80
N GLN A 54 7.08 4.22 5.67
CA GLN A 54 7.31 4.09 7.11
C GLN A 54 8.02 2.78 7.45
N CYS A 55 8.11 1.84 6.52
CA CYS A 55 8.91 0.63 6.70
C CYS A 55 10.38 0.97 6.48
N VAL A 56 11.05 1.37 7.55
CA VAL A 56 12.44 1.83 7.45
C VAL A 56 13.43 0.73 7.09
N GLY A 57 13.07 -0.53 7.38
CA GLY A 57 13.94 -1.68 7.11
C GLY A 57 13.94 -2.14 5.66
N ASP A 58 13.00 -1.69 4.83
CA ASP A 58 12.92 -2.11 3.43
C ASP A 58 12.30 -1.03 2.55
N GLN A 59 13.04 0.04 2.34
CA GLN A 59 12.58 1.15 1.49
C GLN A 59 12.43 0.74 0.03
N ALA A 60 13.35 -0.10 -0.46
CA ALA A 60 13.31 -0.58 -1.84
C ALA A 60 12.07 -1.47 -2.09
N GLY A 61 11.78 -2.37 -1.17
CA GLY A 61 10.60 -3.22 -1.26
C GLY A 61 9.31 -2.42 -1.19
N ALA A 62 9.26 -1.42 -0.30
CA ALA A 62 8.10 -0.55 -0.17
C ALA A 62 7.83 0.21 -1.48
N LYS A 63 8.90 0.76 -2.10
CA LYS A 63 8.75 1.44 -3.38
C LYS A 63 8.27 0.50 -4.47
N LYS A 64 8.87 -0.69 -4.56
CA LYS A 64 8.49 -1.69 -5.57
C LYS A 64 7.03 -2.10 -5.42
N ALA A 65 6.59 -2.39 -4.19
CA ALA A 65 5.21 -2.76 -3.92
C ALA A 65 4.25 -1.65 -4.34
N ASN A 66 4.58 -0.41 -3.98
CA ASN A 66 3.71 0.74 -4.28
C ASN A 66 3.73 1.10 -5.77
N ASP A 67 4.85 0.91 -6.46
CA ASP A 67 4.90 1.10 -7.92
C ASP A 67 3.92 0.14 -8.61
N GLN A 68 3.75 -1.06 -8.09
CA GLN A 68 2.85 -2.05 -8.66
C GLN A 68 1.38 -1.81 -8.27
N TRP A 69 1.11 -1.50 -7.01
CA TRP A 69 -0.26 -1.49 -6.47
C TRP A 69 -0.78 -0.12 -6.05
N GLY A 70 0.08 0.89 -6.00
CA GLY A 70 -0.28 2.18 -5.41
C GLY A 70 -1.46 2.88 -6.06
N GLY A 71 -1.64 2.74 -7.36
CA GLY A 71 -2.73 3.38 -8.09
C GLY A 71 -3.96 2.49 -8.28
N SER A 72 -3.93 1.25 -7.81
CA SER A 72 -5.05 0.32 -7.93
C SER A 72 -6.14 0.67 -6.91
N ARG A 73 -7.40 0.73 -7.34
CA ARG A 73 -8.46 1.07 -6.40
C ARG A 73 -8.67 -0.02 -5.36
N ASN A 74 -8.73 -1.27 -5.79
CA ASN A 74 -9.18 -2.36 -4.94
C ASN A 74 -8.14 -3.45 -4.67
N GLY A 75 -7.02 -3.46 -5.37
CA GLY A 75 -5.99 -4.47 -5.17
C GLY A 75 -6.35 -5.83 -5.75
N PHE A 76 -5.85 -6.85 -5.09
CA PHE A 76 -6.03 -8.24 -5.53
C PHE A 76 -6.86 -9.06 -4.55
#